data_7f6dab4e7c62da1b6136de787dd0a548
#
_entry.id   7f6dab4e7c62da1b6136de787dd0a548
#
_cell.length_a   1.000
_cell.length_b   1.000
_cell.length_c   1.000
_cell.angle_alpha   90.00
_cell.angle_beta   90.00
_cell.angle_gamma   90.00
#
_symmetry.space_group_name_H-M   'P 1'
#
loop_
_entity.id
_entity.type
_entity.pdbx_description
1 polymer ?
#
loop_
_entity_poly.entity_id
_entity_poly.type
_entity_poly.pdbx_seq_one_letter_code
_entity_poly.pdbx_strand_id
1 'polypeptide(L)'
;MDRRLAISIGAGFGSLAAGVTAEVLGQPSLALVAGTFGFAAAIAATAIAARARVADESLHELTVDRARLRRELDALAAIFAEEATRRNGSGRGGTDVQTEPVVDPVSGLLDQTFFKVLVQQRVAAARRQLQPVSVVIFELDGIGRAERDTKDQALGVLGEVVRRTLRECDAACRIGDTMAAAVLEDTAEAGAVWATERVRGTLHGSPVGDSLTISAGIACYPSHALNAPDLVDQAGRALEAARAQGRDHVEIAAAE
;
A
#
# COMPACT_ATOMS: atom_id res chain seq x y z
N MET A 1 -32.29 -14.01 -11.75
CA MET A 1 -33.04 -14.34 -10.52
C MET A 1 -32.06 -15.04 -9.59
N ASP A 2 -31.68 -14.37 -8.54
CA ASP A 2 -30.52 -14.72 -7.71
C ASP A 2 -30.81 -16.01 -6.91
N ARG A 3 -29.94 -17.01 -6.98
CA ARG A 3 -30.07 -18.30 -6.28
C ARG A 3 -30.30 -18.13 -4.77
N ARG A 4 -29.84 -17.02 -4.19
CA ARG A 4 -30.00 -16.67 -2.77
C ARG A 4 -31.41 -16.20 -2.43
N LEU A 5 -32.09 -15.52 -3.36
CA LEU A 5 -33.50 -15.14 -3.21
C LEU A 5 -34.41 -16.36 -3.24
N ALA A 6 -34.11 -17.35 -4.08
CA ALA A 6 -34.86 -18.59 -4.17
C ALA A 6 -34.78 -19.43 -2.88
N ILE A 7 -33.63 -19.42 -2.19
CA ILE A 7 -33.46 -20.14 -0.91
C ILE A 7 -34.24 -19.46 0.22
N SER A 8 -34.29 -18.12 0.26
CA SER A 8 -35.03 -17.39 1.29
C SER A 8 -36.56 -17.50 1.12
N ILE A 9 -37.02 -17.51 -0.13
CA ILE A 9 -38.45 -17.75 -0.46
C ILE A 9 -38.82 -19.19 -0.12
N GLY A 10 -37.93 -20.18 -0.42
CA GLY A 10 -38.16 -21.58 -0.08
C GLY A 10 -38.27 -21.84 1.41
N ALA A 11 -37.42 -21.18 2.24
CA ALA A 11 -37.47 -21.28 3.70
C ALA A 11 -38.75 -20.64 4.29
N GLY A 12 -39.22 -19.54 3.72
CA GLY A 12 -40.46 -18.89 4.12
C GLY A 12 -41.71 -19.75 3.82
N PHE A 13 -41.76 -20.39 2.65
CA PHE A 13 -42.84 -21.29 2.28
C PHE A 13 -42.84 -22.58 3.12
N GLY A 14 -41.69 -23.12 3.45
CA GLY A 14 -41.57 -24.28 4.35
C GLY A 14 -42.08 -24.00 5.75
N SER A 15 -41.84 -22.83 6.31
CA SER A 15 -42.35 -22.40 7.62
C SER A 15 -43.88 -22.17 7.63
N LEU A 16 -44.43 -21.61 6.53
CA LEU A 16 -45.85 -21.43 6.38
C LEU A 16 -46.60 -22.78 6.24
N ALA A 17 -46.01 -23.72 5.48
CA ALA A 17 -46.55 -25.05 5.34
C ALA A 17 -46.54 -25.85 6.64
N ALA A 18 -45.45 -25.74 7.43
CA ALA A 18 -45.38 -26.36 8.76
C ALA A 18 -46.36 -25.75 9.77
N GLY A 19 -46.61 -24.43 9.70
CA GLY A 19 -47.62 -23.77 10.51
C GLY A 19 -49.06 -24.25 10.21
N VAL A 20 -49.40 -24.35 8.95
CA VAL A 20 -50.74 -24.82 8.49
C VAL A 20 -50.98 -26.29 8.85
N THR A 21 -49.95 -27.16 8.72
CA THR A 21 -50.05 -28.58 9.10
C THR A 21 -50.17 -28.77 10.59
N ALA A 22 -49.53 -27.93 11.41
CA ALA A 22 -49.63 -27.97 12.89
C ALA A 22 -51.02 -27.55 13.38
N GLU A 23 -51.66 -26.58 12.72
CA GLU A 23 -53.01 -26.13 13.01
C GLU A 23 -54.05 -27.19 12.71
N VAL A 24 -53.90 -27.91 11.58
CA VAL A 24 -54.75 -29.04 11.17
C VAL A 24 -54.62 -30.24 12.11
N LEU A 25 -53.47 -30.44 12.75
CA LEU A 25 -53.19 -31.49 13.73
C LEU A 25 -53.63 -31.12 15.17
N GLY A 26 -54.21 -29.94 15.42
CA GLY A 26 -54.70 -29.51 16.70
C GLY A 26 -53.65 -29.22 17.78
N GLN A 27 -52.41 -28.93 17.37
CA GLN A 27 -51.31 -28.57 18.26
C GLN A 27 -50.87 -27.11 18.07
N PRO A 28 -51.51 -26.13 18.69
CA PRO A 28 -51.23 -24.70 18.48
C PRO A 28 -49.84 -24.28 18.94
N SER A 29 -49.23 -25.00 19.86
CA SER A 29 -47.87 -24.72 20.32
C SER A 29 -46.78 -24.93 19.22
N LEU A 30 -46.97 -25.88 18.34
CA LEU A 30 -46.05 -26.13 17.24
C LEU A 30 -46.15 -25.07 16.11
N ALA A 31 -47.34 -24.53 15.87
CA ALA A 31 -47.55 -23.43 14.91
C ALA A 31 -46.84 -22.14 15.36
N LEU A 32 -46.84 -21.85 16.66
CA LEU A 32 -46.19 -20.66 17.24
C LEU A 32 -44.67 -20.76 17.14
N VAL A 33 -44.08 -21.94 17.37
CA VAL A 33 -42.65 -22.20 17.23
C VAL A 33 -42.21 -22.11 15.75
N ALA A 34 -42.97 -22.68 14.84
CA ALA A 34 -42.66 -22.61 13.39
C ALA A 34 -42.72 -21.16 12.86
N GLY A 35 -43.68 -20.34 13.33
CA GLY A 35 -43.79 -18.93 12.99
C GLY A 35 -42.62 -18.09 13.48
N THR A 36 -42.16 -18.31 14.69
CA THR A 36 -40.99 -17.58 15.25
C THR A 36 -39.70 -17.92 14.55
N PHE A 37 -39.46 -19.17 14.20
CA PHE A 37 -38.29 -19.58 13.40
C PHE A 37 -38.33 -19.02 11.98
N GLY A 38 -39.48 -18.97 11.31
CA GLY A 38 -39.64 -18.36 10.00
C GLY A 38 -39.35 -16.87 10.01
N PHE A 39 -39.84 -16.15 11.03
CA PHE A 39 -39.59 -14.72 11.17
C PHE A 39 -38.12 -14.41 11.47
N ALA A 40 -37.47 -15.17 12.35
CA ALA A 40 -36.05 -15.03 12.66
C ALA A 40 -35.17 -15.32 11.41
N ALA A 41 -35.51 -16.35 10.63
CA ALA A 41 -34.81 -16.66 9.38
C ALA A 41 -34.96 -15.55 8.33
N ALA A 42 -36.13 -14.92 8.22
CA ALA A 42 -36.37 -13.81 7.31
C ALA A 42 -35.54 -12.56 7.71
N ILE A 43 -35.48 -12.23 9.02
CA ILE A 43 -34.65 -11.13 9.52
C ILE A 43 -33.17 -11.40 9.26
N ALA A 44 -32.69 -12.62 9.53
CA ALA A 44 -31.31 -12.98 9.26
C ALA A 44 -30.95 -12.91 7.78
N ALA A 45 -31.85 -13.37 6.89
CA ALA A 45 -31.66 -13.30 5.45
C ALA A 45 -31.60 -11.84 4.93
N THR A 46 -32.46 -10.95 5.46
CA THR A 46 -32.43 -9.52 5.10
C THR A 46 -31.19 -8.82 5.63
N ALA A 47 -30.72 -9.14 6.83
CA ALA A 47 -29.50 -8.59 7.41
C ALA A 47 -28.25 -9.04 6.62
N ILE A 48 -28.19 -10.30 6.18
CA ILE A 48 -27.11 -10.82 5.35
C ILE A 48 -27.12 -10.15 3.98
N ALA A 49 -28.30 -9.99 3.37
CA ALA A 49 -28.43 -9.31 2.09
C ALA A 49 -28.04 -7.82 2.16
N ALA A 50 -28.38 -7.13 3.24
CA ALA A 50 -28.00 -5.75 3.48
C ALA A 50 -26.46 -5.61 3.64
N ARG A 51 -25.83 -6.48 4.42
CA ARG A 51 -24.37 -6.52 4.56
C ARG A 51 -23.65 -6.83 3.24
N ALA A 52 -24.21 -7.74 2.43
CA ALA A 52 -23.64 -8.06 1.11
C ALA A 52 -23.71 -6.87 0.16
N ARG A 53 -24.78 -6.06 0.20
CA ARG A 53 -24.89 -4.84 -0.63
C ARG A 53 -23.89 -3.78 -0.20
N VAL A 54 -23.74 -3.53 1.11
CA VAL A 54 -22.75 -2.56 1.60
C VAL A 54 -21.32 -2.99 1.24
N ALA A 55 -21.01 -4.28 1.31
CA ALA A 55 -19.71 -4.80 0.90
C ALA A 55 -19.48 -4.66 -0.61
N ASP A 56 -20.52 -4.86 -1.43
CA ASP A 56 -20.44 -4.74 -2.89
C ASP A 56 -20.29 -3.27 -3.32
N GLU A 57 -21.00 -2.35 -2.67
CA GLU A 57 -20.84 -0.90 -2.86
C GLU A 57 -19.43 -0.44 -2.48
N SER A 58 -18.89 -0.91 -1.34
CA SER A 58 -17.53 -0.58 -0.90
C SER A 58 -16.47 -1.10 -1.88
N LEU A 59 -16.63 -2.32 -2.39
CA LEU A 59 -15.75 -2.89 -3.41
C LEU A 59 -15.83 -2.13 -4.73
N HIS A 60 -17.03 -1.67 -5.10
CA HIS A 60 -17.22 -0.88 -6.31
C HIS A 60 -16.55 0.51 -6.20
N GLU A 61 -16.70 1.19 -5.07
CA GLU A 61 -16.01 2.46 -4.79
C GLU A 61 -14.49 2.30 -4.85
N LEU A 62 -13.94 1.27 -4.19
CA LEU A 62 -12.50 0.98 -4.22
C LEU A 62 -11.98 0.69 -5.65
N THR A 63 -12.77 0.00 -6.47
CA THR A 63 -12.38 -0.29 -7.88
C THR A 63 -12.43 0.96 -8.74
N VAL A 64 -13.41 1.85 -8.53
CA VAL A 64 -13.52 3.13 -9.23
C VAL A 64 -12.39 4.07 -8.83
N ASP A 65 -12.08 4.17 -7.54
CA ASP A 65 -10.96 4.98 -7.03
C ASP A 65 -9.61 4.47 -7.55
N ARG A 66 -9.41 3.16 -7.57
CA ARG A 66 -8.20 2.55 -8.17
C ARG A 66 -8.06 2.86 -9.66
N ALA A 67 -9.15 2.80 -10.41
CA ALA A 67 -9.15 3.14 -11.84
C ALA A 67 -8.94 4.64 -12.08
N ARG A 68 -9.38 5.49 -11.16
CA ARG A 68 -9.15 6.95 -11.19
C ARG A 68 -7.69 7.27 -10.89
N LEU A 69 -7.13 6.72 -9.80
CA LEU A 69 -5.72 6.90 -9.46
C LEU A 69 -4.80 6.43 -10.59
N ARG A 70 -5.13 5.29 -11.20
CA ARG A 70 -4.32 4.78 -12.32
C ARG A 70 -4.35 5.73 -13.51
N ARG A 71 -5.51 6.30 -13.86
CA ARG A 71 -5.61 7.33 -14.92
C ARG A 71 -4.86 8.61 -14.57
N GLU A 72 -4.89 9.05 -13.31
CA GLU A 72 -4.13 10.22 -12.85
C GLU A 72 -2.61 9.96 -12.91
N LEU A 73 -2.16 8.75 -12.56
CA LEU A 73 -0.76 8.33 -12.70
C LEU A 73 -0.32 8.26 -14.16
N ASP A 74 -1.15 7.70 -15.04
CA ASP A 74 -0.88 7.61 -16.47
C ASP A 74 -0.83 9.01 -17.12
N ALA A 75 -1.72 9.92 -16.71
CA ALA A 75 -1.71 11.30 -17.18
C ALA A 75 -0.47 12.08 -16.71
N LEU A 76 -0.02 11.86 -15.48
CA LEU A 76 1.21 12.45 -14.96
C LEU A 76 2.44 11.88 -15.64
N ALA A 77 2.48 10.58 -15.87
CA ALA A 77 3.55 9.94 -16.63
C ALA A 77 3.67 10.53 -18.04
N ALA A 78 2.55 10.82 -18.69
CA ALA A 78 2.52 11.48 -20.01
C ALA A 78 3.08 12.91 -19.96
N ILE A 79 2.73 13.71 -18.94
CA ILE A 79 3.24 15.08 -18.76
C ILE A 79 4.76 15.05 -18.52
N PHE A 80 5.27 14.11 -17.72
CA PHE A 80 6.70 13.99 -17.46
C PHE A 80 7.48 13.47 -18.66
N ALA A 81 6.91 12.57 -19.45
CA ALA A 81 7.49 12.14 -20.72
C ALA A 81 7.64 13.32 -21.70
N GLU A 82 6.65 14.22 -21.75
CA GLU A 82 6.68 15.42 -22.58
C GLU A 82 7.74 16.43 -22.08
N GLU A 83 7.87 16.61 -20.76
CA GLU A 83 8.87 17.49 -20.14
C GLU A 83 10.31 16.95 -20.31
N ALA A 84 10.51 15.63 -20.18
CA ALA A 84 11.77 14.96 -20.46
C ALA A 84 12.16 15.08 -21.96
N THR A 85 11.19 15.00 -22.85
CA THR A 85 11.40 15.20 -24.29
C THR A 85 11.80 16.64 -24.62
N ARG A 86 11.22 17.63 -23.95
CA ARG A 86 11.60 19.05 -24.09
C ARG A 86 13.02 19.34 -23.59
N ARG A 87 13.44 18.70 -22.48
CA ARG A 87 14.80 18.85 -21.92
C ARG A 87 15.87 18.20 -22.81
N ASN A 88 15.57 17.07 -23.42
CA ASN A 88 16.49 16.35 -24.31
C ASN A 88 16.53 16.92 -25.74
N GLY A 89 15.63 17.81 -26.11
CA GLY A 89 15.55 18.42 -27.44
C GLY A 89 16.70 19.39 -27.79
N SER A 90 17.66 19.62 -26.87
CA SER A 90 18.85 20.46 -27.13
C SER A 90 20.17 19.68 -27.28
N GLY A 91 20.14 18.35 -27.37
CA GLY A 91 21.34 17.52 -27.53
C GLY A 91 21.13 16.37 -28.52
N ARG A 92 21.84 16.41 -29.62
CA ARG A 92 21.87 15.42 -30.71
C ARG A 92 21.95 13.97 -30.24
N GLY A 93 21.05 13.12 -30.75
CA GLY A 93 21.18 11.66 -30.73
C GLY A 93 19.83 10.97 -30.61
N GLY A 94 19.30 10.49 -31.77
CA GLY A 94 18.04 9.73 -31.78
C GLY A 94 18.18 8.41 -31.04
N THR A 95 17.22 8.15 -30.16
CA THR A 95 16.83 6.81 -29.74
C THR A 95 15.33 6.82 -29.53
N ASP A 96 14.67 5.82 -30.06
CA ASP A 96 13.24 5.54 -29.93
C ASP A 96 12.78 5.78 -28.50
N VAL A 97 11.80 6.68 -28.33
CA VAL A 97 11.08 6.83 -27.07
C VAL A 97 10.14 5.63 -26.93
N GLN A 98 10.68 4.51 -26.52
CA GLN A 98 9.89 3.45 -25.93
C GLN A 98 9.34 4.01 -24.61
N THR A 99 8.05 3.95 -24.44
CA THR A 99 7.36 4.21 -23.17
C THR A 99 7.74 3.06 -22.23
N GLU A 100 8.97 3.12 -21.72
CA GLU A 100 9.49 2.12 -20.78
C GLU A 100 8.79 2.26 -19.42
N PRO A 101 8.52 1.15 -18.75
CA PRO A 101 7.89 1.19 -17.43
C PRO A 101 8.76 2.00 -16.49
N VAL A 102 8.13 2.88 -15.73
CA VAL A 102 8.70 3.72 -14.69
C VAL A 102 9.31 2.91 -13.54
N VAL A 103 9.65 1.67 -13.78
CA VAL A 103 10.20 0.70 -12.84
C VAL A 103 11.65 0.44 -13.18
N ASP A 104 12.54 0.61 -12.21
CA ASP A 104 13.95 0.28 -12.34
C ASP A 104 14.13 -1.25 -12.54
N PRO A 105 14.77 -1.70 -13.61
CA PRO A 105 14.86 -3.12 -13.93
C PRO A 105 15.73 -3.92 -12.95
N VAL A 106 16.61 -3.25 -12.20
CA VAL A 106 17.51 -3.88 -11.24
C VAL A 106 16.78 -4.17 -9.92
N SER A 107 16.14 -3.15 -9.35
CA SER A 107 15.48 -3.24 -8.05
C SER A 107 14.00 -3.66 -8.14
N GLY A 108 13.37 -3.47 -9.29
CA GLY A 108 11.93 -3.63 -9.46
C GLY A 108 11.11 -2.57 -8.71
N LEU A 109 11.76 -1.51 -8.21
CA LEU A 109 11.14 -0.36 -7.57
C LEU A 109 10.84 0.72 -8.62
N LEU A 110 10.07 1.73 -8.25
CA LEU A 110 9.86 2.91 -9.09
C LEU A 110 11.19 3.65 -9.32
N ASP A 111 11.29 4.34 -10.45
CA ASP A 111 12.46 5.15 -10.77
C ASP A 111 12.57 6.39 -9.88
N GLN A 112 13.80 6.89 -9.71
CA GLN A 112 14.12 8.07 -8.89
C GLN A 112 13.35 9.32 -9.29
N THR A 113 13.02 9.49 -10.57
CA THR A 113 12.28 10.65 -11.08
C THR A 113 10.89 10.77 -10.45
N PHE A 114 10.29 9.64 -10.10
CA PHE A 114 8.98 9.58 -9.44
C PHE A 114 9.01 9.95 -7.97
N PHE A 115 10.12 9.71 -7.27
CA PHE A 115 10.17 9.87 -5.83
C PHE A 115 9.73 11.26 -5.35
N LYS A 116 10.31 12.32 -5.92
CA LYS A 116 10.00 13.70 -5.51
C LYS A 116 8.53 14.06 -5.73
N VAL A 117 8.00 13.67 -6.88
CA VAL A 117 6.60 13.94 -7.25
C VAL A 117 5.66 13.16 -6.36
N LEU A 118 5.98 11.90 -6.11
CA LEU A 118 5.21 11.04 -5.24
C LEU A 118 5.10 11.61 -3.82
N VAL A 119 6.23 12.01 -3.21
CA VAL A 119 6.22 12.62 -1.88
C VAL A 119 5.38 13.90 -1.86
N GLN A 120 5.51 14.77 -2.88
CA GLN A 120 4.71 15.99 -2.98
C GLN A 120 3.21 15.69 -3.03
N GLN A 121 2.79 14.73 -3.84
CA GLN A 121 1.40 14.36 -3.98
C GLN A 121 0.83 13.75 -2.69
N ARG A 122 1.60 12.85 -2.05
CA ARG A 122 1.19 12.17 -0.80
C ARG A 122 1.08 13.15 0.36
N VAL A 123 2.03 14.07 0.52
CA VAL A 123 1.96 15.14 1.53
C VAL A 123 0.77 16.09 1.26
N ALA A 124 0.51 16.44 0.01
CA ALA A 124 -0.64 17.27 -0.34
C ALA A 124 -1.98 16.56 -0.07
N ALA A 125 -2.07 15.26 -0.32
CA ALA A 125 -3.24 14.44 0.01
C ALA A 125 -3.42 14.30 1.53
N ALA A 126 -2.35 13.98 2.25
CA ALA A 126 -2.30 13.85 3.70
C ALA A 126 -2.79 15.12 4.41
N ARG A 127 -2.37 16.30 3.91
CA ARG A 127 -2.82 17.59 4.43
C ARG A 127 -4.33 17.80 4.29
N ARG A 128 -4.93 17.34 3.17
CA ARG A 128 -6.39 17.45 2.96
C ARG A 128 -7.19 16.49 3.81
N GLN A 129 -6.64 15.29 4.02
CA GLN A 129 -7.30 14.20 4.73
C GLN A 129 -7.00 14.19 6.23
N LEU A 130 -6.08 15.05 6.69
CA LEU A 130 -5.56 15.09 8.07
C LEU A 130 -4.97 13.74 8.50
N GLN A 131 -4.34 13.03 7.57
CA GLN A 131 -3.70 11.74 7.80
C GLN A 131 -2.18 11.87 7.80
N PRO A 132 -1.45 11.02 8.55
CA PRO A 132 0.01 11.04 8.53
C PRO A 132 0.56 10.40 7.25
N VAL A 133 1.73 10.88 6.82
CA VAL A 133 2.55 10.24 5.77
C VAL A 133 3.97 10.15 6.26
N SER A 134 4.60 9.01 6.09
CA SER A 134 5.99 8.81 6.44
C SER A 134 6.86 8.58 5.21
N VAL A 135 8.04 9.15 5.21
CA VAL A 135 9.12 8.90 4.25
C VAL A 135 10.22 8.12 4.95
N VAL A 136 10.65 7.03 4.32
CA VAL A 136 11.77 6.21 4.77
C VAL A 136 12.82 6.19 3.68
N ILE A 137 14.08 6.44 4.03
CA ILE A 137 15.21 6.30 3.13
C ILE A 137 16.07 5.16 3.65
N PHE A 138 16.29 4.15 2.81
CA PHE A 138 17.13 2.98 3.05
C PHE A 138 18.45 3.11 2.33
N GLU A 139 19.53 2.70 2.95
CA GLU A 139 20.83 2.54 2.33
C GLU A 139 21.43 1.18 2.67
N LEU A 140 21.97 0.53 1.65
CA LEU A 140 22.74 -0.70 1.79
C LEU A 140 24.12 -0.36 2.39
N ASP A 141 24.43 -0.97 3.53
CA ASP A 141 25.67 -0.69 4.26
C ASP A 141 26.88 -1.38 3.62
N GLY A 142 28.02 -0.70 3.69
CA GLY A 142 29.32 -1.28 3.35
C GLY A 142 29.63 -1.48 1.87
N ILE A 143 28.65 -1.43 0.98
CA ILE A 143 28.83 -1.73 -0.45
C ILE A 143 29.08 -0.51 -1.35
N GLY A 144 29.19 0.69 -0.78
CA GLY A 144 29.37 1.93 -1.55
C GLY A 144 30.58 1.93 -2.49
N ARG A 145 31.64 1.17 -2.15
CA ARG A 145 32.86 1.02 -2.97
C ARG A 145 32.92 -0.28 -3.77
N ALA A 146 31.88 -1.12 -3.68
CA ALA A 146 31.82 -2.37 -4.43
C ALA A 146 31.66 -2.12 -5.94
N GLU A 147 31.95 -3.13 -6.75
CA GLU A 147 31.71 -3.11 -8.18
C GLU A 147 30.21 -2.97 -8.48
N ARG A 148 29.91 -2.49 -9.68
CA ARG A 148 28.53 -2.20 -10.11
C ARG A 148 27.63 -3.43 -10.01
N ASP A 149 28.09 -4.57 -10.49
CA ASP A 149 27.31 -5.81 -10.49
C ASP A 149 26.95 -6.25 -9.05
N THR A 150 27.87 -6.07 -8.10
CA THR A 150 27.61 -6.36 -6.68
C THR A 150 26.57 -5.40 -6.10
N LYS A 151 26.64 -4.12 -6.43
CA LYS A 151 25.64 -3.13 -6.02
C LYS A 151 24.26 -3.43 -6.60
N ASP A 152 24.21 -3.77 -7.89
CA ASP A 152 22.98 -4.08 -8.59
C ASP A 152 22.33 -5.35 -8.02
N GLN A 153 23.12 -6.39 -7.73
CA GLN A 153 22.61 -7.59 -7.05
C GLN A 153 22.04 -7.28 -5.66
N ALA A 154 22.79 -6.53 -4.84
CA ALA A 154 22.36 -6.16 -3.51
C ALA A 154 21.10 -5.27 -3.53
N LEU A 155 21.04 -4.32 -4.46
CA LEU A 155 19.87 -3.46 -4.66
C LEU A 155 18.65 -4.25 -5.14
N GLY A 156 18.86 -5.26 -6.00
CA GLY A 156 17.80 -6.19 -6.40
C GLY A 156 17.19 -6.94 -5.21
N VAL A 157 18.05 -7.42 -4.30
CA VAL A 157 17.59 -8.07 -3.06
C VAL A 157 16.82 -7.09 -2.17
N LEU A 158 17.35 -5.88 -1.95
CA LEU A 158 16.65 -4.84 -1.18
C LEU A 158 15.29 -4.52 -1.81
N GLY A 159 15.22 -4.33 -3.11
CA GLY A 159 14.00 -4.04 -3.83
C GLY A 159 12.93 -5.14 -3.66
N GLU A 160 13.34 -6.40 -3.73
CA GLU A 160 12.45 -7.54 -3.49
C GLU A 160 11.94 -7.57 -2.04
N VAL A 161 12.82 -7.38 -1.06
CA VAL A 161 12.47 -7.33 0.36
C VAL A 161 11.48 -6.18 0.63
N VAL A 162 11.75 -4.99 0.11
CA VAL A 162 10.88 -3.83 0.26
C VAL A 162 9.49 -4.11 -0.32
N ARG A 163 9.41 -4.58 -1.58
CA ARG A 163 8.13 -4.88 -2.24
C ARG A 163 7.29 -5.94 -1.50
N ARG A 164 7.93 -6.96 -0.92
CA ARG A 164 7.24 -8.02 -0.16
C ARG A 164 6.81 -7.58 1.22
N THR A 165 7.45 -6.55 1.75
CA THR A 165 7.25 -6.09 3.13
C THR A 165 6.23 -4.97 3.21
N LEU A 166 6.22 -4.04 2.24
CA LEU A 166 5.33 -2.90 2.21
C LEU A 166 3.91 -3.29 1.75
N ARG A 167 2.93 -2.43 2.05
CA ARG A 167 1.54 -2.60 1.64
C ARG A 167 1.35 -2.15 0.19
N GLU A 168 0.25 -2.56 -0.44
CA GLU A 168 -0.08 -2.12 -1.82
C GLU A 168 -0.31 -0.60 -1.94
N CYS A 169 -0.72 0.09 -0.87
CA CYS A 169 -0.88 1.54 -0.85
C CYS A 169 0.45 2.29 -0.70
N ASP A 170 1.48 1.61 -0.18
CA ASP A 170 2.81 2.19 -0.04
C ASP A 170 3.53 2.18 -1.39
N ALA A 171 4.43 3.12 -1.57
CA ALA A 171 5.23 3.16 -2.78
C ALA A 171 6.71 3.22 -2.46
N ALA A 172 7.52 2.52 -3.23
CA ALA A 172 8.97 2.52 -3.07
C ALA A 172 9.68 2.82 -4.38
N CYS A 173 10.75 3.61 -4.28
CA CYS A 173 11.56 4.09 -5.40
C CYS A 173 13.04 3.75 -5.17
N ARG A 174 13.76 3.45 -6.25
CA ARG A 174 15.22 3.54 -6.26
C ARG A 174 15.62 5.00 -6.29
N ILE A 175 16.49 5.44 -5.39
CA ILE A 175 16.96 6.84 -5.34
C ILE A 175 18.48 6.97 -5.50
N GLY A 176 19.18 5.87 -5.65
CA GLY A 176 20.64 5.84 -5.85
C GLY A 176 21.17 4.46 -6.20
N ASP A 177 22.49 4.32 -6.26
CA ASP A 177 23.15 3.06 -6.58
C ASP A 177 23.03 2.01 -5.46
N THR A 178 22.87 2.48 -4.22
CA THR A 178 22.77 1.64 -3.01
C THR A 178 21.59 2.06 -2.14
N MET A 179 20.70 2.89 -2.67
CA MET A 179 19.65 3.54 -1.89
C MET A 179 18.26 3.33 -2.49
N ALA A 180 17.31 3.06 -1.62
CA ALA A 180 15.89 3.05 -1.92
C ALA A 180 15.14 3.99 -0.97
N ALA A 181 13.99 4.45 -1.35
CA ALA A 181 13.10 5.22 -0.49
C ALA A 181 11.68 4.66 -0.56
N ALA A 182 10.94 4.76 0.53
CA ALA A 182 9.53 4.42 0.60
C ALA A 182 8.69 5.60 1.09
N VAL A 183 7.47 5.70 0.58
CA VAL A 183 6.44 6.61 1.06
C VAL A 183 5.30 5.78 1.59
N LEU A 184 5.05 5.88 2.89
CA LEU A 184 4.05 5.09 3.63
C LEU A 184 2.81 5.96 3.85
N GLU A 185 1.69 5.56 3.26
CA GLU A 185 0.41 6.24 3.40
C GLU A 185 -0.25 5.92 4.74
N ASP A 186 -0.96 6.90 5.28
CA ASP A 186 -1.71 6.79 6.55
C ASP A 186 -0.88 6.06 7.63
N THR A 187 0.40 6.49 7.75
CA THR A 187 1.37 5.83 8.60
C THR A 187 2.12 6.85 9.44
N ALA A 188 1.88 6.82 10.75
CA ALA A 188 2.58 7.62 11.75
C ALA A 188 3.91 6.97 12.16
N GLU A 189 4.69 7.66 12.99
CA GLU A 189 6.04 7.27 13.42
C GLU A 189 6.17 5.80 13.82
N ALA A 190 5.34 5.34 14.77
CA ALA A 190 5.41 3.97 15.26
C ALA A 190 5.18 2.93 14.15
N GLY A 191 4.25 3.23 13.22
CA GLY A 191 3.99 2.39 12.06
C GLY A 191 5.14 2.38 11.07
N ALA A 192 5.78 3.55 10.85
CA ALA A 192 6.93 3.68 9.96
C ALA A 192 8.15 2.92 10.51
N VAL A 193 8.42 3.05 11.81
CA VAL A 193 9.49 2.27 12.48
C VAL A 193 9.22 0.78 12.34
N TRP A 194 8.01 0.33 12.64
CA TRP A 194 7.67 -1.08 12.55
C TRP A 194 7.83 -1.63 11.13
N ALA A 195 7.38 -0.88 10.11
CA ALA A 195 7.53 -1.27 8.71
C ALA A 195 9.02 -1.33 8.31
N THR A 196 9.81 -0.34 8.72
CA THR A 196 11.24 -0.24 8.44
C THR A 196 12.01 -1.37 9.11
N GLU A 197 11.78 -1.65 10.39
CA GLU A 197 12.39 -2.76 11.12
C GLU A 197 12.01 -4.12 10.52
N ARG A 198 10.80 -4.26 9.99
CA ARG A 198 10.38 -5.47 9.28
C ARG A 198 11.16 -5.66 7.98
N VAL A 199 11.43 -4.57 7.24
CA VAL A 199 12.32 -4.62 6.05
C VAL A 199 13.72 -5.06 6.46
N ARG A 200 14.31 -4.44 7.49
CA ARG A 200 15.63 -4.77 8.01
C ARG A 200 15.72 -6.23 8.47
N GLY A 201 14.79 -6.67 9.30
CA GLY A 201 14.76 -8.07 9.78
C GLY A 201 14.51 -9.09 8.65
N THR A 202 13.71 -8.75 7.63
CA THR A 202 13.50 -9.62 6.47
C THR A 202 14.77 -9.74 5.62
N LEU A 203 15.54 -8.63 5.49
CA LEU A 203 16.83 -8.65 4.79
C LEU A 203 17.83 -9.55 5.52
N HIS A 204 17.95 -9.44 6.85
CA HIS A 204 18.79 -10.30 7.68
C HIS A 204 18.44 -11.79 7.55
N GLY A 205 17.16 -12.12 7.42
CA GLY A 205 16.70 -13.50 7.23
C GLY A 205 16.84 -14.01 5.79
N SER A 206 17.36 -13.20 4.86
CA SER A 206 17.59 -13.59 3.47
C SER A 206 18.90 -14.38 3.32
N PRO A 207 19.09 -15.15 2.23
CA PRO A 207 20.33 -15.90 1.99
C PRO A 207 21.59 -15.04 1.90
N VAL A 208 21.46 -13.71 1.71
CA VAL A 208 22.55 -12.73 1.66
C VAL A 208 22.63 -11.88 2.94
N GLY A 209 21.74 -12.13 3.92
CA GLY A 209 21.60 -11.33 5.13
C GLY A 209 22.80 -11.31 6.05
N ASP A 210 23.62 -12.36 6.03
CA ASP A 210 24.87 -12.43 6.82
C ASP A 210 25.94 -11.43 6.34
N SER A 211 25.82 -10.94 5.11
CA SER A 211 26.78 -10.03 4.48
C SER A 211 26.20 -8.67 4.09
N LEU A 212 24.90 -8.46 4.26
CA LEU A 212 24.20 -7.28 3.77
C LEU A 212 23.28 -6.71 4.85
N THR A 213 23.62 -5.52 5.34
CA THR A 213 22.79 -4.76 6.28
C THR A 213 22.26 -3.49 5.66
N ILE A 214 21.26 -2.88 6.27
CA ILE A 214 20.71 -1.58 5.87
C ILE A 214 20.66 -0.62 7.04
N SER A 215 21.00 0.62 6.77
CA SER A 215 20.65 1.76 7.62
C SER A 215 19.42 2.46 7.04
N ALA A 216 18.55 2.99 7.90
CA ALA A 216 17.38 3.70 7.46
C ALA A 216 17.11 4.96 8.28
N GLY A 217 16.62 6.00 7.59
CA GLY A 217 16.15 7.24 8.20
C GLY A 217 14.69 7.46 7.92
N ILE A 218 13.92 7.85 8.93
CA ILE A 218 12.47 8.02 8.90
C ILE A 218 12.12 9.46 9.23
N ALA A 219 11.21 10.06 8.45
CA ALA A 219 10.54 11.30 8.80
C ALA A 219 9.04 11.21 8.52
N CYS A 220 8.24 11.83 9.38
CA CYS A 220 6.78 11.77 9.33
C CYS A 220 6.15 13.15 9.20
N TYR A 221 5.22 13.31 8.28
CA TYR A 221 4.29 14.42 8.23
C TYR A 221 3.12 14.15 9.19
N PRO A 222 2.66 15.12 9.98
CA PRO A 222 3.17 16.47 10.14
C PRO A 222 4.25 16.63 11.22
N SER A 223 4.68 15.56 11.92
CA SER A 223 5.52 15.62 13.14
C SER A 223 6.89 16.24 12.90
N HIS A 224 7.54 15.93 11.77
CA HIS A 224 8.92 16.33 11.49
C HIS A 224 9.05 17.36 10.37
N ALA A 225 8.00 17.54 9.56
CA ALA A 225 7.96 18.53 8.50
C ALA A 225 6.53 18.77 8.01
N LEU A 226 6.26 19.98 7.49
CA LEU A 226 4.95 20.36 6.96
C LEU A 226 4.90 20.39 5.43
N ASN A 227 6.00 20.13 4.76
CA ASN A 227 6.10 20.07 3.31
C ASN A 227 7.00 18.92 2.83
N ALA A 228 6.87 18.56 1.57
CA ALA A 228 7.57 17.41 0.99
C ALA A 228 9.11 17.57 0.94
N PRO A 229 9.70 18.72 0.54
CA PRO A 229 11.14 18.88 0.55
C PRO A 229 11.75 18.70 1.93
N ASP A 230 11.22 19.38 2.94
CA ASP A 230 11.72 19.30 4.32
C ASP A 230 11.55 17.89 4.88
N LEU A 231 10.44 17.20 4.53
CA LEU A 231 10.21 15.81 4.94
C LEU A 231 11.29 14.86 4.41
N VAL A 232 11.69 15.01 3.16
CA VAL A 232 12.77 14.22 2.55
C VAL A 232 14.12 14.56 3.19
N ASP A 233 14.38 15.84 3.43
CA ASP A 233 15.62 16.29 4.07
C ASP A 233 15.74 15.77 5.52
N GLN A 234 14.64 15.77 6.27
CA GLN A 234 14.61 15.20 7.62
C GLN A 234 14.85 13.68 7.61
N ALA A 235 14.25 12.94 6.67
CA ALA A 235 14.55 11.51 6.52
C ALA A 235 16.02 11.26 6.15
N GLY A 236 16.61 12.12 5.32
CA GLY A 236 18.03 12.07 4.98
C GLY A 236 18.93 12.31 6.20
N ARG A 237 18.61 13.32 7.04
CA ARG A 237 19.36 13.59 8.29
C ARG A 237 19.26 12.42 9.27
N ALA A 238 18.09 11.82 9.40
CA ALA A 238 17.90 10.63 10.23
C ALA A 238 18.75 9.45 9.72
N LEU A 239 18.85 9.26 8.40
CA LEU A 239 19.74 8.25 7.82
C LEU A 239 21.23 8.53 8.16
N GLU A 240 21.68 9.79 8.09
CA GLU A 240 23.04 10.14 8.51
C GLU A 240 23.27 9.84 10.00
N ALA A 241 22.28 10.06 10.85
CA ALA A 241 22.37 9.69 12.27
C ALA A 241 22.48 8.16 12.44
N ALA A 242 21.69 7.37 11.71
CA ALA A 242 21.78 5.91 11.70
C ALA A 242 23.19 5.43 11.29
N ARG A 243 23.78 6.04 10.27
CA ARG A 243 25.17 5.76 9.84
C ARG A 243 26.19 6.08 10.93
N ALA A 244 26.03 7.19 11.63
CA ALA A 244 26.93 7.64 12.68
C ALA A 244 26.89 6.73 13.92
N GLN A 245 25.74 6.09 14.19
CA GLN A 245 25.55 5.16 15.30
C GLN A 245 26.07 3.74 15.03
N GLY A 246 26.68 3.48 13.88
CA GLY A 246 27.35 2.22 13.61
C GLY A 246 26.77 1.41 12.46
N ARG A 247 25.80 1.94 11.74
CA ARG A 247 25.06 1.26 10.66
C ARG A 247 24.17 0.12 11.16
N ASP A 248 23.50 -0.58 10.25
CA ASP A 248 22.50 -1.59 10.59
C ASP A 248 21.47 -1.06 11.62
N HIS A 249 21.03 0.17 11.40
CA HIS A 249 20.26 0.94 12.37
C HIS A 249 19.14 1.74 11.72
N VAL A 250 18.06 1.94 12.48
CA VAL A 250 16.90 2.74 12.06
C VAL A 250 16.78 3.94 12.97
N GLU A 251 16.81 5.14 12.38
CA GLU A 251 16.65 6.39 13.09
C GLU A 251 15.43 7.16 12.63
N ILE A 252 14.80 7.85 13.58
CA ILE A 252 13.70 8.79 13.31
C ILE A 252 14.26 10.21 13.38
N ALA A 253 13.77 11.07 12.50
CA ALA A 253 14.05 12.49 12.57
C ALA A 253 13.67 13.06 13.94
N ALA A 254 14.46 13.98 14.46
CA ALA A 254 14.09 14.70 15.66
C ALA A 254 12.88 15.61 15.39
N ALA A 255 11.94 15.66 16.33
CA ALA A 255 10.86 16.64 16.26
C ALA A 255 11.45 18.05 16.43
N GLU A 256 11.04 19.00 15.57
CA GLU A 256 11.40 20.41 15.70
C GLU A 256 10.59 21.12 16.78
#